data_6852516907fd156d312cc390b7fe5dd2
#
_entry.id   6852516907fd156d312cc390b7fe5dd2
#
_cell.length_a   1.000
_cell.length_b   1.000
_cell.length_c   1.000
_cell.angle_alpha   90.00
_cell.angle_beta   90.00
_cell.angle_gamma   90.00
#
_symmetry.space_group_name_H-M   'P 1'
#
loop_
_entity.id
_entity.type
_entity.pdbx_description
1 polymer ?
#
loop_
_entity_poly.entity_id
_entity_poly.type
_entity_poly.pdbx_seq_one_letter_code
_entity_poly.pdbx_strand_id
1 'polypeptide(L)'
;MNIPDPTIIVGHYGSGKTEFAANLALALSRAGRSVLAADLDIVNPYFRLRELREDFAPENIRVISSYYEDEMCLDSPALAASLRSCFEPEGTGEARIADVGGDPAGATVLGRYAALLRGQEYGMWLVVNANRPQTREAGQVAAYIDAIQRASRLKVTGLVNNTHFLRETGAE
;
A
#
# COMPACT_ATOMS: atom_id res chain seq x y z
N MET A 1 -14.68 -10.25 -4.78
CA MET A 1 -14.51 -9.02 -3.99
C MET A 1 -14.33 -7.87 -4.96
N ASN A 2 -15.18 -6.83 -4.87
CA ASN A 2 -15.06 -5.62 -5.71
C ASN A 2 -14.37 -4.54 -4.87
N ILE A 3 -13.16 -4.17 -5.23
CA ILE A 3 -12.38 -3.10 -4.60
C ILE A 3 -11.96 -2.11 -5.66
N PRO A 4 -11.74 -0.83 -5.32
CA PRO A 4 -11.18 0.15 -6.25
C PRO A 4 -9.82 -0.32 -6.81
N ASP A 5 -9.53 0.01 -8.04
CA ASP A 5 -8.29 -0.38 -8.72
C ASP A 5 -7.64 0.84 -9.40
N PRO A 6 -6.41 1.22 -9.01
CA PRO A 6 -5.57 0.61 -7.98
C PRO A 6 -6.04 0.88 -6.54
N THR A 7 -5.70 -0.02 -5.61
CA THR A 7 -5.87 0.17 -4.16
C THR A 7 -4.52 0.51 -3.51
N ILE A 8 -4.44 1.69 -2.92
CA ILE A 8 -3.24 2.22 -2.26
C ILE A 8 -3.42 2.10 -0.74
N ILE A 9 -2.48 1.43 -0.09
CA ILE A 9 -2.50 1.21 1.36
C ILE A 9 -1.51 2.17 2.02
N VAL A 10 -2.03 3.02 2.88
CA VAL A 10 -1.25 3.96 3.70
C VAL A 10 -1.58 3.74 5.19
N GLY A 11 -0.75 4.23 6.08
CA GLY A 11 -1.00 4.10 7.53
C GLY A 11 0.26 4.34 8.31
N HIS A 12 0.11 4.74 9.58
CA HIS A 12 1.23 5.01 10.45
C HIS A 12 2.11 3.77 10.63
N TYR A 13 3.39 3.99 10.91
CA TYR A 13 4.30 2.91 11.26
C TYR A 13 3.72 2.01 12.38
N GLY A 14 3.76 0.70 12.16
CA GLY A 14 3.20 -0.29 13.09
C GLY A 14 1.66 -0.37 13.10
N SER A 15 0.96 0.24 12.12
CA SER A 15 -0.49 0.05 11.95
C SER A 15 -0.85 -1.30 11.34
N GLY A 16 0.13 -2.04 10.76
CA GLY A 16 -0.10 -3.30 10.05
C GLY A 16 -0.48 -3.12 8.58
N LYS A 17 -0.16 -1.97 7.95
CA LYS A 17 -0.47 -1.69 6.55
C LYS A 17 0.07 -2.76 5.58
N THR A 18 1.34 -3.15 5.73
CA THR A 18 1.98 -4.19 4.89
C THR A 18 1.33 -5.55 5.06
N GLU A 19 1.02 -5.94 6.31
CA GLU A 19 0.27 -7.17 6.61
C GLU A 19 -1.12 -7.15 5.99
N PHE A 20 -1.82 -6.01 6.09
CA PHE A 20 -3.11 -5.82 5.44
C PHE A 20 -2.99 -5.91 3.91
N ALA A 21 -1.99 -5.26 3.30
CA ALA A 21 -1.75 -5.31 1.86
C ALA A 21 -1.47 -6.73 1.37
N ALA A 22 -0.62 -7.48 2.10
CA ALA A 22 -0.30 -8.87 1.82
C ALA A 22 -1.54 -9.79 1.87
N ASN A 23 -2.35 -9.67 2.92
CA ASN A 23 -3.57 -10.45 3.08
C ASN A 23 -4.64 -10.07 2.04
N LEU A 24 -4.73 -8.80 1.65
CA LEU A 24 -5.61 -8.35 0.57
C LEU A 24 -5.20 -8.96 -0.78
N ALA A 25 -3.89 -8.99 -1.07
CA ALA A 25 -3.35 -9.61 -2.27
C ALA A 25 -3.71 -11.10 -2.33
N LEU A 26 -3.51 -11.83 -1.24
CA LEU A 26 -3.88 -13.25 -1.13
C LEU A 26 -5.38 -13.46 -1.30
N ALA A 27 -6.21 -12.61 -0.69
CA ALA A 27 -7.67 -12.73 -0.83
C ALA A 27 -8.15 -12.52 -2.27
N LEU A 28 -7.54 -11.59 -3.01
CA LEU A 28 -7.84 -11.35 -4.42
C LEU A 28 -7.36 -12.51 -5.30
N SER A 29 -6.15 -13.01 -5.06
CA SER A 29 -5.62 -14.18 -5.75
C SER A 29 -6.53 -15.40 -5.58
N ARG A 30 -6.92 -15.71 -4.34
CA ARG A 30 -7.85 -16.80 -4.02
C ARG A 30 -9.24 -16.61 -4.62
N ALA A 31 -9.62 -15.37 -4.93
CA ALA A 31 -10.83 -15.05 -5.70
C ALA A 31 -10.64 -15.17 -7.23
N GLY A 32 -9.49 -15.69 -7.68
CA GLY A 32 -9.18 -15.97 -9.09
C GLY A 32 -8.61 -14.78 -9.86
N ARG A 33 -8.17 -13.72 -9.19
CA ARG A 33 -7.55 -12.56 -9.84
C ARG A 33 -6.03 -12.68 -9.85
N SER A 34 -5.39 -12.31 -10.96
CA SER A 34 -3.96 -11.97 -10.94
C SER A 34 -3.75 -10.67 -10.18
N VAL A 35 -2.68 -10.58 -9.39
CA VAL A 35 -2.42 -9.41 -8.55
C VAL A 35 -1.03 -8.83 -8.84
N LEU A 36 -0.97 -7.51 -9.01
CA LEU A 36 0.26 -6.74 -9.01
C LEU A 36 0.37 -6.00 -7.66
N ALA A 37 1.36 -6.38 -6.86
CA ALA A 37 1.64 -5.79 -5.57
C ALA A 37 2.91 -4.93 -5.63
N ALA A 38 2.77 -3.61 -5.51
CA ALA A 38 3.87 -2.66 -5.53
C ALA A 38 4.29 -2.30 -4.11
N ASP A 39 5.56 -2.57 -3.77
CA ASP A 39 6.19 -2.14 -2.52
C ASP A 39 6.89 -0.79 -2.75
N LEU A 40 6.31 0.25 -2.19
CA LEU A 40 6.82 1.62 -2.20
C LEU A 40 7.33 2.08 -0.83
N ASP A 41 7.38 1.17 0.16
CA ASP A 41 7.92 1.48 1.49
C ASP A 41 9.46 1.36 1.49
N ILE A 42 10.13 2.49 1.34
CA ILE A 42 11.59 2.60 1.37
C ILE A 42 12.15 2.82 2.79
N VAL A 43 11.29 3.10 3.75
CA VAL A 43 11.71 3.53 5.11
C VAL A 43 11.66 2.39 6.11
N ASN A 44 10.72 1.46 5.96
CA ASN A 44 10.51 0.38 6.92
C ASN A 44 11.64 -0.67 6.84
N PRO A 45 12.45 -0.88 7.92
CA PRO A 45 13.53 -1.87 7.92
C PRO A 45 13.07 -3.28 8.30
N TYR A 46 11.81 -3.48 8.73
CA TYR A 46 11.37 -4.74 9.32
C TYR A 46 10.62 -5.62 8.32
N PHE A 47 9.30 -5.61 8.29
CA PHE A 47 8.49 -6.45 7.41
C PHE A 47 8.08 -5.66 6.15
N ARG A 48 8.46 -6.19 4.97
CA ARG A 48 8.26 -5.54 3.68
C ARG A 48 7.57 -6.49 2.70
N LEU A 49 6.70 -5.94 1.86
CA LEU A 49 5.97 -6.74 0.88
C LEU A 49 6.92 -7.46 -0.11
N ARG A 50 8.06 -6.84 -0.44
CA ARG A 50 9.09 -7.43 -1.32
C ARG A 50 9.73 -8.72 -0.78
N GLU A 51 9.74 -8.92 0.54
CA GLU A 51 10.26 -10.14 1.18
C GLU A 51 9.38 -11.35 0.93
N LEU A 52 8.10 -11.13 0.60
CA LEU A 52 7.13 -12.17 0.27
C LEU A 52 7.13 -12.57 -1.21
N ARG A 53 8.04 -12.06 -2.03
CA ARG A 53 8.05 -12.27 -3.48
C ARG A 53 8.05 -13.74 -3.88
N GLU A 54 8.88 -14.56 -3.24
CA GLU A 54 8.99 -15.99 -3.52
C GLU A 54 7.73 -16.75 -3.07
N ASP A 55 7.20 -16.40 -1.90
CA ASP A 55 5.99 -17.01 -1.35
C ASP A 55 4.74 -16.64 -2.18
N PHE A 56 4.73 -15.47 -2.81
CA PHE A 56 3.61 -14.94 -3.58
C PHE A 56 3.60 -15.40 -5.05
N ALA A 57 4.75 -15.80 -5.60
CA ALA A 57 4.83 -16.22 -6.99
C ALA A 57 3.89 -17.40 -7.33
N PRO A 58 3.79 -18.48 -6.53
CA PRO A 58 2.86 -19.57 -6.78
C PRO A 58 1.39 -19.17 -6.60
N GLU A 59 1.12 -18.09 -5.90
CA GLU A 59 -0.23 -17.56 -5.63
C GLU A 59 -0.72 -16.59 -6.73
N ASN A 60 -0.07 -16.52 -7.90
CA ASN A 60 -0.41 -15.58 -8.97
C ASN A 60 -0.38 -14.10 -8.52
N ILE A 61 0.55 -13.77 -7.62
CA ILE A 61 0.82 -12.43 -7.12
C ILE A 61 2.21 -12.03 -7.55
N ARG A 62 2.32 -10.98 -8.34
CA ARG A 62 3.58 -10.42 -8.81
C ARG A 62 3.98 -9.23 -7.94
N VAL A 63 5.07 -9.35 -7.20
CA VAL A 63 5.60 -8.26 -6.37
C VAL A 63 6.63 -7.45 -7.14
N ILE A 64 6.44 -6.14 -7.19
CA ILE A 64 7.41 -5.16 -7.69
C ILE A 64 7.83 -4.20 -6.57
N SER A 65 9.09 -3.79 -6.57
CA SER A 65 9.61 -2.87 -5.56
C SER A 65 10.59 -1.89 -6.18
N SER A 66 10.64 -0.67 -5.64
CA SER A 66 11.67 0.32 -5.99
C SER A 66 13.07 -0.02 -5.46
N TYR A 67 13.19 -1.07 -4.66
CA TYR A 67 14.41 -1.50 -4.00
C TYR A 67 14.73 -2.95 -4.34
N TYR A 68 15.90 -3.22 -4.88
CA TYR A 68 16.50 -4.54 -4.97
C TYR A 68 17.69 -4.60 -4.01
N GLU A 69 17.88 -5.73 -3.32
CA GLU A 69 18.89 -5.89 -2.26
C GLU A 69 20.34 -5.71 -2.75
N ASP A 70 20.62 -5.97 -4.03
CA ASP A 70 21.95 -5.92 -4.59
C ASP A 70 22.31 -4.66 -5.38
N GLU A 71 21.32 -3.84 -5.76
CA GLU A 71 21.59 -2.59 -6.48
C GLU A 71 20.48 -1.56 -6.17
N MET A 72 20.90 -0.35 -5.83
CA MET A 72 20.04 0.82 -5.74
C MET A 72 19.61 1.24 -7.17
N CYS A 73 18.74 0.44 -7.78
CA CYS A 73 18.27 0.61 -9.16
C CYS A 73 17.18 1.69 -9.27
N LEU A 74 17.29 2.78 -8.49
CA LEU A 74 16.38 3.93 -8.60
C LEU A 74 16.36 4.55 -10.01
N ASP A 75 17.42 4.31 -10.78
CA ASP A 75 17.60 4.84 -12.12
C ASP A 75 17.31 3.83 -13.25
N SER A 76 16.77 2.63 -12.94
CA SER A 76 16.39 1.67 -13.97
C SER A 76 15.09 2.11 -14.66
N PRO A 77 15.10 2.44 -15.98
CA PRO A 77 13.89 2.80 -16.70
C PRO A 77 12.82 1.70 -16.69
N ALA A 78 13.24 0.43 -16.69
CA ALA A 78 12.33 -0.71 -16.65
C ALA A 78 11.61 -0.82 -15.30
N LEU A 79 12.29 -0.59 -14.20
CA LEU A 79 11.68 -0.57 -12.88
C LEU A 79 10.74 0.61 -12.71
N ALA A 80 11.14 1.79 -13.15
CA ALA A 80 10.28 2.97 -13.14
C ALA A 80 9.01 2.74 -13.96
N ALA A 81 9.11 2.07 -15.12
CA ALA A 81 7.97 1.70 -15.94
C ALA A 81 7.06 0.67 -15.24
N SER A 82 7.64 -0.35 -14.59
CA SER A 82 6.87 -1.35 -13.85
C SER A 82 6.10 -0.74 -12.67
N LEU A 83 6.73 0.14 -11.90
CA LEU A 83 6.04 0.85 -10.82
C LEU A 83 4.96 1.79 -11.34
N ARG A 84 5.22 2.45 -12.47
CA ARG A 84 4.26 3.32 -13.12
C ARG A 84 3.02 2.55 -13.59
N SER A 85 3.17 1.32 -14.12
CA SER A 85 2.04 0.49 -14.57
C SER A 85 1.04 0.17 -13.47
N CYS A 86 1.47 0.19 -12.18
CA CYS A 86 0.57 0.05 -11.04
C CYS A 86 -0.47 1.18 -10.95
N PHE A 87 -0.20 2.34 -11.57
CA PHE A 87 -1.03 3.55 -11.45
C PHE A 87 -1.62 4.01 -12.77
N GLU A 88 -1.33 3.35 -13.89
CA GLU A 88 -1.86 3.72 -15.21
C GLU A 88 -3.33 3.30 -15.37
N PRO A 89 -4.17 4.11 -16.07
CA PRO A 89 -5.60 3.83 -16.22
C PRO A 89 -5.89 2.51 -16.95
N GLU A 90 -5.07 2.15 -17.92
CA GLU A 90 -5.27 0.98 -18.78
C GLU A 90 -4.77 -0.33 -18.17
N GLY A 91 -4.37 -0.34 -16.94
CA GLY A 91 -3.99 -1.49 -16.15
C GLY A 91 -3.42 -2.72 -16.88
N THR A 92 -2.77 -3.58 -16.15
CA THR A 92 -2.22 -4.85 -16.69
C THR A 92 -3.26 -5.98 -16.79
N GLY A 93 -4.54 -5.69 -16.47
CA GLY A 93 -5.58 -6.71 -16.21
C GLY A 93 -5.45 -7.38 -14.84
N GLU A 94 -4.40 -7.07 -14.10
CA GLU A 94 -4.17 -7.49 -12.73
C GLU A 94 -4.91 -6.58 -11.74
N ALA A 95 -5.29 -7.10 -10.57
CA ALA A 95 -5.68 -6.26 -9.44
C ALA A 95 -4.43 -5.57 -8.87
N ARG A 96 -4.45 -4.27 -8.72
CA ARG A 96 -3.26 -3.49 -8.35
C ARG A 96 -3.32 -3.02 -6.91
N ILE A 97 -2.32 -3.38 -6.12
CA ILE A 97 -2.16 -2.95 -4.73
C ILE A 97 -0.83 -2.24 -4.60
N ALA A 98 -0.81 -1.09 -3.92
CA ALA A 98 0.42 -0.38 -3.57
C ALA A 98 0.55 -0.23 -2.05
N ASP A 99 1.59 -0.83 -1.45
CA ASP A 99 1.97 -0.61 -0.05
C ASP A 99 2.95 0.56 0.03
N VAL A 100 2.60 1.57 0.80
CA VAL A 100 3.32 2.85 0.84
C VAL A 100 3.88 3.11 2.23
N GLY A 101 5.02 3.77 2.31
CA GLY A 101 5.69 4.11 3.56
C GLY A 101 4.79 4.76 4.61
N GLY A 102 5.06 4.41 5.85
CA GLY A 102 4.18 4.67 6.99
C GLY A 102 4.17 6.09 7.54
N ASP A 103 4.73 7.05 6.85
CA ASP A 103 4.76 8.45 7.27
C ASP A 103 4.44 9.40 6.09
N PRO A 104 4.16 10.69 6.34
CA PRO A 104 3.94 11.65 5.26
C PRO A 104 5.13 11.77 4.29
N ALA A 105 6.36 11.57 4.76
CA ALA A 105 7.54 11.59 3.89
C ALA A 105 7.52 10.39 2.91
N GLY A 106 7.21 9.18 3.40
CA GLY A 106 7.00 8.00 2.55
C GLY A 106 5.88 8.20 1.54
N ALA A 107 4.80 8.86 1.93
CA ALA A 107 3.68 9.14 1.03
C ALA A 107 4.00 10.15 -0.09
N THR A 108 5.11 10.89 0.00
CA THR A 108 5.53 11.82 -1.07
C THR A 108 5.82 11.12 -2.40
N VAL A 109 6.19 9.85 -2.36
CA VAL A 109 6.42 9.05 -3.57
C VAL A 109 5.18 8.99 -4.46
N LEU A 110 3.99 8.98 -3.88
CA LEU A 110 2.71 9.00 -4.60
C LEU A 110 2.49 10.30 -5.38
N GLY A 111 3.10 11.40 -4.94
CA GLY A 111 3.00 12.68 -5.63
C GLY A 111 3.49 12.63 -7.09
N ARG A 112 4.40 11.69 -7.42
CA ARG A 112 4.87 11.41 -8.78
C ARG A 112 3.78 10.80 -9.66
N TYR A 113 2.88 10.02 -9.06
CA TYR A 113 1.81 9.29 -9.74
C TYR A 113 0.46 9.98 -9.62
N ALA A 114 0.35 11.06 -8.84
CA ALA A 114 -0.90 11.76 -8.60
C ALA A 114 -1.57 12.27 -9.89
N ALA A 115 -0.78 12.61 -10.91
CA ALA A 115 -1.31 13.04 -12.22
C ALA A 115 -1.99 11.88 -12.97
N LEU A 116 -1.49 10.64 -12.84
CA LEU A 116 -2.07 9.44 -13.45
C LEU A 116 -3.38 9.05 -12.77
N LEU A 117 -3.45 9.24 -11.45
CA LEU A 117 -4.62 8.89 -10.63
C LEU A 117 -5.74 9.94 -10.71
N ARG A 118 -5.44 11.15 -11.20
CA ARG A 118 -6.47 12.17 -11.44
C ARG A 118 -7.35 11.76 -12.62
N GLY A 119 -8.64 11.64 -12.38
CA GLY A 119 -9.63 11.31 -13.40
C GLY A 119 -9.91 9.83 -13.57
N GLN A 120 -9.28 8.97 -12.78
CA GLN A 120 -9.65 7.56 -12.66
C GLN A 120 -10.13 7.22 -11.24
N GLU A 121 -10.85 6.13 -11.13
CA GLU A 121 -11.22 5.57 -9.82
C GLU A 121 -9.99 4.93 -9.18
N TYR A 122 -9.78 5.21 -7.89
CA TYR A 122 -8.75 4.55 -7.07
C TYR A 122 -9.24 4.44 -5.62
N GLY A 123 -8.71 3.47 -4.89
CA GLY A 123 -8.84 3.39 -3.44
C GLY A 123 -7.55 3.86 -2.78
N MET A 124 -7.66 4.75 -1.80
CA MET A 124 -6.55 5.06 -0.89
C MET A 124 -7.03 4.84 0.53
N TRP A 125 -6.60 3.73 1.12
CA TRP A 125 -7.09 3.26 2.40
C TRP A 125 -6.06 3.49 3.49
N LEU A 126 -6.49 4.20 4.54
CA LEU A 126 -5.68 4.42 5.72
C LEU A 126 -5.90 3.29 6.72
N VAL A 127 -4.87 2.52 6.99
CA VAL A 127 -4.87 1.49 8.04
C VAL A 127 -4.57 2.13 9.38
N VAL A 128 -5.52 2.02 10.29
CA VAL A 128 -5.48 2.61 11.65
C VAL A 128 -5.34 1.50 12.69
N ASN A 129 -4.43 1.70 13.64
CA ASN A 129 -4.35 0.92 14.87
C ASN A 129 -4.46 1.88 16.06
N ALA A 130 -5.60 1.87 16.75
CA ALA A 130 -5.86 2.75 17.89
C ALA A 130 -5.01 2.44 19.14
N ASN A 131 -4.27 1.32 19.13
CA ASN A 131 -3.28 1.03 20.17
C ASN A 131 -1.93 1.74 19.93
N ARG A 132 -1.81 2.49 18.82
CA ARG A 132 -0.64 3.35 18.57
C ARG A 132 -0.90 4.77 19.07
N PRO A 133 0.05 5.37 19.79
CA PRO A 133 -0.15 6.71 20.39
C PRO A 133 -0.56 7.79 19.36
N GLN A 134 -0.07 7.67 18.11
CA GLN A 134 -0.28 8.65 17.06
C GLN A 134 -1.64 8.52 16.36
N THR A 135 -2.36 7.43 16.58
CA THR A 135 -3.66 7.15 15.94
C THR A 135 -4.70 6.64 16.94
N ARG A 136 -4.51 6.95 18.25
CA ARG A 136 -5.42 6.54 19.32
C ARG A 136 -6.74 7.29 19.29
N GLU A 137 -6.70 8.57 18.94
CA GLU A 137 -7.86 9.46 18.99
C GLU A 137 -8.28 9.88 17.58
N ALA A 138 -9.56 10.09 17.38
CA ALA A 138 -10.13 10.50 16.08
C ALA A 138 -9.48 11.79 15.53
N GLY A 139 -9.18 12.76 16.41
CA GLY A 139 -8.49 13.99 16.02
C GLY A 139 -7.08 13.76 15.47
N GLN A 140 -6.34 12.79 16.05
CA GLN A 140 -5.03 12.40 15.56
C GLN A 140 -5.12 11.70 14.19
N VAL A 141 -6.11 10.83 14.01
CA VAL A 141 -6.37 10.16 12.73
C VAL A 141 -6.71 11.20 11.65
N ALA A 142 -7.57 12.18 11.97
CA ALA A 142 -7.92 13.26 11.04
C ALA A 142 -6.69 14.10 10.65
N ALA A 143 -5.87 14.50 11.60
CA ALA A 143 -4.63 15.23 11.35
C ALA A 143 -3.65 14.43 10.48
N TYR A 144 -3.60 13.10 10.69
CA TYR A 144 -2.76 12.20 9.91
C TYR A 144 -3.27 12.06 8.47
N ILE A 145 -4.59 11.94 8.27
CA ILE A 145 -5.22 11.96 6.93
C ILE A 145 -4.81 13.23 6.18
N ASP A 146 -4.94 14.39 6.83
CA ASP A 146 -4.58 15.67 6.21
C ASP A 146 -3.10 15.74 5.83
N ALA A 147 -2.22 15.20 6.66
CA ALA A 147 -0.78 15.17 6.38
C ALA A 147 -0.47 14.27 5.18
N ILE A 148 -1.05 13.06 5.12
CA ILE A 148 -0.89 12.11 4.01
C ILE A 148 -1.46 12.71 2.72
N GLN A 149 -2.65 13.32 2.76
CA GLN A 149 -3.27 13.93 1.58
C GLN A 149 -2.44 15.08 1.01
N ARG A 150 -1.86 15.92 1.88
CA ARG A 150 -0.94 16.99 1.44
C ARG A 150 0.32 16.43 0.80
N ALA A 151 0.93 15.41 1.40
CA ALA A 151 2.17 14.82 0.91
C ALA A 151 1.97 14.06 -0.43
N SER A 152 0.93 13.26 -0.51
CA SER A 152 0.62 12.42 -1.68
C SER A 152 -0.07 13.19 -2.82
N ARG A 153 -0.73 14.31 -2.53
CA ARG A 153 -1.64 15.07 -3.43
C ARG A 153 -2.86 14.24 -3.87
N LEU A 154 -3.23 13.23 -3.08
CA LEU A 154 -4.37 12.33 -3.28
C LEU A 154 -5.32 12.41 -2.09
N LYS A 155 -6.54 11.90 -2.27
CA LYS A 155 -7.52 11.83 -1.18
C LYS A 155 -7.57 10.43 -0.58
N VAL A 156 -7.59 10.34 0.73
CA VAL A 156 -7.94 9.11 1.45
C VAL A 156 -9.42 8.84 1.21
N THR A 157 -9.75 7.64 0.72
CA THR A 157 -11.10 7.24 0.31
C THR A 157 -11.73 6.24 1.28
N GLY A 158 -10.95 5.66 2.19
CA GLY A 158 -11.44 4.68 3.15
C GLY A 158 -10.54 4.55 4.36
N LEU A 159 -11.11 4.00 5.43
CA LEU A 159 -10.41 3.65 6.66
C LEU A 159 -10.49 2.14 6.89
N VAL A 160 -9.38 1.56 7.28
CA VAL A 160 -9.29 0.16 7.72
C VAL A 160 -8.96 0.17 9.21
N ASN A 161 -9.88 -0.31 10.04
CA ASN A 161 -9.59 -0.51 11.45
C ASN A 161 -8.82 -1.83 11.63
N ASN A 162 -7.54 -1.70 11.95
CA ASN A 162 -6.65 -2.81 12.26
C ASN A 162 -6.14 -2.70 13.72
N THR A 163 -7.03 -2.28 14.61
CA THR A 163 -6.72 -2.18 16.03
C THR A 163 -6.65 -3.57 16.64
N HIS A 164 -5.48 -3.96 17.13
CA HIS A 164 -5.26 -5.28 17.70
C HIS A 164 -4.13 -5.30 18.74
N PHE A 165 -4.20 -6.28 19.64
CA PHE A 165 -3.15 -6.71 20.55
C PHE A 165 -2.63 -8.10 20.17
N LEU A 166 -2.41 -8.34 18.88
CA LEU A 166 -1.99 -9.65 18.34
C LEU A 166 -2.94 -10.77 18.80
N ARG A 167 -2.40 -11.79 19.49
CA ARG A 167 -3.16 -12.98 19.90
C ARG A 167 -4.22 -12.70 20.97
N GLU A 168 -4.17 -11.53 21.61
CA GLU A 168 -5.13 -11.14 22.67
C GLU A 168 -6.38 -10.44 22.11
N THR A 169 -6.41 -10.18 20.80
CA THR A 169 -7.55 -9.56 20.14
C THR A 169 -8.49 -10.62 19.60
N GLY A 170 -9.74 -10.62 20.09
CA GLY A 170 -10.85 -11.36 19.50
C GLY A 170 -11.52 -10.58 18.38
N ALA A 171 -12.19 -11.26 17.47
CA ALA A 171 -13.07 -10.66 16.46
C ALA A 171 -14.44 -10.43 17.11
N GLU A 172 -14.62 -9.32 17.84
CA GLU A 172 -15.90 -8.86 18.37
C GLU A 172 -16.39 -7.62 17.62
#